data_e7479090967a6b23206ff96bdcab5f1f
#
_entry.id   e7479090967a6b23206ff96bdcab5f1f
#
_cell.length_a   1.000
_cell.length_b   1.000
_cell.length_c   1.000
_cell.angle_alpha   90.00
_cell.angle_beta   90.00
_cell.angle_gamma   90.00
#
_symmetry.space_group_name_H-M   'P 1'
#
loop_
_entity.id
_entity.type
_entity.pdbx_description
1 polymer ?
#
loop_
_entity_poly.entity_id
_entity_poly.type
_entity_poly.pdbx_seq_one_letter_code
_entity_poly.pdbx_strand_id
1 'polypeptide(L)'
;MTLTWSMWASGTEDRDAWQKVADEVTKKYPNIKITLETSPFNDYFTKLGTRLAGGSAPCIVSMQSLRTGGYVNGMLPLDELIKKNSLDTGDFDSSIMAGLASGGKQYALPYDVGSLIVTYNKDMFKAAGVPAPKVGWSMADFEATAKKLTTGGKYGFAAYPIDLPMFSMILSRTGAEPVDASGKLTLTSEPMATGFQWYADLVAKAGVAPKVPGVDNNFADTQFLNGNVAMKVDGPWAVLSLKEQAKFGVGLATIPAGPDGTKTYSAGSGFGISQSCQYPDEAFKAISVMTSADVLGQLATIGRAYPARKSVQNKWYENAFEGAKEVLDAANASATPFRTTSSWDQVSKLLAQYGVPVFNGQGTAADVLKQVQQQAPA
;
A
#
# COMPACT_ATOMS: atom_id res chain seq x y z
N MET A 1 -31.10 -8.36 -9.48
CA MET A 1 -30.02 -8.15 -10.48
C MET A 1 -28.70 -8.65 -9.94
N THR A 2 -27.72 -8.86 -10.81
CA THR A 2 -26.36 -9.27 -10.41
C THR A 2 -25.36 -8.22 -10.88
N LEU A 3 -24.51 -7.73 -9.96
CA LEU A 3 -23.41 -6.83 -10.23
C LEU A 3 -22.10 -7.59 -10.07
N THR A 4 -21.18 -7.42 -11.00
CA THR A 4 -19.82 -7.97 -10.89
C THR A 4 -18.93 -6.99 -10.17
N TRP A 5 -18.14 -7.48 -9.21
CA TRP A 5 -17.12 -6.74 -8.49
C TRP A 5 -15.76 -7.39 -8.68
N SER A 6 -14.78 -6.61 -9.12
CA SER A 6 -13.39 -7.04 -9.25
C SER A 6 -12.55 -6.53 -8.09
N MET A 7 -11.80 -7.43 -7.47
CA MET A 7 -10.95 -7.19 -6.31
C MET A 7 -9.62 -7.95 -6.43
N TRP A 8 -8.57 -7.47 -5.79
CA TRP A 8 -7.37 -8.29 -5.58
C TRP A 8 -7.48 -9.11 -4.30
N ALA A 9 -6.88 -10.28 -4.31
CA ALA A 9 -6.79 -11.14 -3.14
C ALA A 9 -5.46 -11.91 -3.14
N SER A 10 -4.88 -12.05 -1.93
CA SER A 10 -3.59 -12.71 -1.71
C SER A 10 -3.70 -14.21 -1.40
N GLY A 11 -4.91 -14.74 -1.26
CA GLY A 11 -5.16 -16.13 -0.91
C GLY A 11 -6.64 -16.40 -0.63
N THR A 12 -6.94 -17.59 -0.15
CA THR A 12 -8.31 -18.05 0.10
C THR A 12 -9.01 -17.22 1.17
N GLU A 13 -8.36 -16.99 2.30
CA GLU A 13 -8.94 -16.27 3.43
C GLU A 13 -9.17 -14.79 3.12
N ASP A 14 -8.25 -14.18 2.38
CA ASP A 14 -8.43 -12.82 1.87
C ASP A 14 -9.64 -12.75 0.92
N ARG A 15 -9.79 -13.72 0.02
CA ARG A 15 -10.97 -13.83 -0.84
C ARG A 15 -12.26 -14.05 -0.04
N ASP A 16 -12.22 -14.90 0.98
CA ASP A 16 -13.38 -15.18 1.82
C ASP A 16 -13.80 -13.97 2.65
N ALA A 17 -12.84 -13.15 3.09
CA ALA A 17 -13.14 -11.87 3.72
C ALA A 17 -13.90 -10.93 2.77
N TRP A 18 -13.48 -10.85 1.50
CA TRP A 18 -14.17 -10.05 0.49
C TRP A 18 -15.53 -10.65 0.09
N GLN A 19 -15.68 -11.98 0.07
CA GLN A 19 -16.97 -12.61 -0.16
C GLN A 19 -17.99 -12.23 0.93
N LYS A 20 -17.57 -12.19 2.20
CA LYS A 20 -18.43 -11.70 3.30
C LYS A 20 -18.89 -10.26 3.09
N VAL A 21 -18.02 -9.39 2.57
CA VAL A 21 -18.41 -8.01 2.20
C VAL A 21 -19.47 -8.00 1.10
N ALA A 22 -19.34 -8.87 0.09
CA ALA A 22 -20.34 -9.03 -0.97
C ALA A 22 -21.69 -9.54 -0.40
N ASP A 23 -21.64 -10.48 0.55
CA ASP A 23 -22.82 -11.05 1.19
C ASP A 23 -23.60 -10.02 2.03
N GLU A 24 -22.91 -9.07 2.70
CA GLU A 24 -23.56 -7.98 3.43
C GLU A 24 -24.37 -7.06 2.51
N VAL A 25 -23.94 -6.88 1.24
CA VAL A 25 -24.75 -6.15 0.25
C VAL A 25 -26.06 -6.87 -0.02
N THR A 26 -26.00 -8.17 -0.29
CA THR A 26 -27.21 -9.00 -0.57
C THR A 26 -28.12 -9.09 0.67
N LYS A 27 -27.54 -9.14 1.85
CA LYS A 27 -28.31 -9.12 3.11
C LYS A 27 -29.10 -7.82 3.28
N LYS A 28 -28.50 -6.66 2.97
CA LYS A 28 -29.15 -5.34 3.07
C LYS A 28 -30.11 -5.09 1.91
N TYR A 29 -29.74 -5.52 0.70
CA TYR A 29 -30.51 -5.37 -0.53
C TYR A 29 -30.69 -6.73 -1.23
N PRO A 30 -31.74 -7.52 -0.87
CA PRO A 30 -31.91 -8.88 -1.39
C PRO A 30 -32.07 -8.98 -2.92
N ASN A 31 -32.41 -7.87 -3.58
CA ASN A 31 -32.51 -7.78 -5.02
C ASN A 31 -31.16 -7.46 -5.72
N ILE A 32 -30.07 -7.20 -4.95
CA ILE A 32 -28.73 -6.97 -5.47
C ILE A 32 -27.83 -8.13 -5.05
N LYS A 33 -27.36 -8.90 -6.02
CA LYS A 33 -26.35 -9.95 -5.82
C LYS A 33 -25.01 -9.47 -6.33
N ILE A 34 -23.94 -9.74 -5.60
CA ILE A 34 -22.56 -9.42 -6.00
C ILE A 34 -21.86 -10.70 -6.44
N THR A 35 -21.33 -10.70 -7.65
CA THR A 35 -20.39 -11.73 -8.12
C THR A 35 -18.98 -11.19 -7.95
N LEU A 36 -18.22 -11.77 -7.02
CA LEU A 36 -16.83 -11.39 -6.74
C LEU A 36 -15.89 -12.11 -7.71
N GLU A 37 -15.10 -11.33 -8.45
CA GLU A 37 -13.97 -11.79 -9.24
C GLU A 37 -12.68 -11.36 -8.56
N THR A 38 -11.74 -12.29 -8.32
CA THR A 38 -10.45 -11.96 -7.71
C THR A 38 -9.28 -12.26 -8.61
N SER A 39 -8.19 -11.50 -8.46
CA SER A 39 -6.89 -11.77 -9.06
C SER A 39 -5.76 -11.33 -8.13
N PRO A 40 -4.52 -11.85 -8.29
CA PRO A 40 -3.38 -11.31 -7.58
C PRO A 40 -3.21 -9.81 -7.82
N PHE A 41 -2.73 -9.07 -6.80
CA PHE A 41 -2.56 -7.62 -6.86
C PHE A 41 -1.75 -7.15 -8.07
N ASN A 42 -0.66 -7.85 -8.38
CA ASN A 42 0.24 -7.49 -9.49
C ASN A 42 -0.42 -7.56 -10.87
N ASP A 43 -1.41 -8.45 -11.04
CA ASP A 43 -2.13 -8.64 -12.30
C ASP A 43 -3.38 -7.76 -12.39
N TYR A 44 -3.91 -7.36 -11.24
CA TYR A 44 -5.20 -6.72 -11.13
C TYR A 44 -5.30 -5.45 -11.99
N PHE A 45 -4.38 -4.52 -11.83
CA PHE A 45 -4.43 -3.23 -12.52
C PHE A 45 -4.20 -3.35 -14.01
N THR A 46 -3.35 -4.29 -14.46
CA THR A 46 -3.17 -4.56 -15.90
C THR A 46 -4.46 -5.10 -16.52
N LYS A 47 -5.14 -6.05 -15.85
CA LYS A 47 -6.43 -6.59 -16.29
C LYS A 47 -7.52 -5.53 -16.25
N LEU A 48 -7.58 -4.74 -15.17
CA LEU A 48 -8.56 -3.67 -15.03
C LEU A 48 -8.41 -2.62 -16.14
N GLY A 49 -7.19 -2.14 -16.42
CA GLY A 49 -6.92 -1.18 -17.47
C GLY A 49 -7.39 -1.65 -18.85
N THR A 50 -7.09 -2.91 -19.19
CA THR A 50 -7.55 -3.53 -20.44
C THR A 50 -9.08 -3.59 -20.53
N ARG A 51 -9.75 -3.99 -19.45
CA ARG A 51 -11.22 -4.10 -19.40
C ARG A 51 -11.92 -2.74 -19.43
N LEU A 52 -11.37 -1.73 -18.76
CA LEU A 52 -11.88 -0.35 -18.80
C LEU A 52 -11.76 0.23 -20.22
N ALA A 53 -10.62 0.08 -20.86
CA ALA A 53 -10.39 0.54 -22.23
C ALA A 53 -11.31 -0.19 -23.25
N GLY A 54 -11.58 -1.47 -23.01
CA GLY A 54 -12.47 -2.29 -23.86
C GLY A 54 -13.96 -2.19 -23.51
N GLY A 55 -14.37 -1.36 -22.54
CA GLY A 55 -15.78 -1.21 -22.14
C GLY A 55 -16.39 -2.46 -21.50
N SER A 56 -15.57 -3.41 -21.03
CA SER A 56 -15.97 -4.70 -20.43
C SER A 56 -15.63 -4.81 -18.96
N ALA A 57 -15.36 -3.67 -18.30
CA ALA A 57 -15.04 -3.65 -16.89
C ALA A 57 -16.26 -4.06 -16.02
N PRO A 58 -16.03 -4.71 -14.84
CA PRO A 58 -17.08 -4.95 -13.88
C PRO A 58 -17.76 -3.65 -13.45
N CYS A 59 -19.01 -3.75 -13.01
CA CYS A 59 -19.72 -2.59 -12.47
C CYS A 59 -18.98 -1.96 -11.29
N ILE A 60 -18.52 -2.79 -10.33
CA ILE A 60 -17.76 -2.33 -9.17
C ILE A 60 -16.30 -2.71 -9.38
N VAL A 61 -15.42 -1.73 -9.21
CA VAL A 61 -13.97 -1.89 -9.32
C VAL A 61 -13.30 -1.43 -8.05
N SER A 62 -12.25 -2.13 -7.63
CA SER A 62 -11.41 -1.71 -6.51
C SER A 62 -10.29 -0.83 -7.03
N MET A 63 -9.99 0.26 -6.33
CA MET A 63 -9.02 1.26 -6.74
C MET A 63 -8.06 1.58 -5.60
N GLN A 64 -6.76 1.64 -5.92
CA GLN A 64 -5.74 2.11 -5.00
C GLN A 64 -5.48 3.60 -5.22
N SER A 65 -5.26 4.36 -4.15
CA SER A 65 -5.04 5.81 -4.21
C SER A 65 -3.88 6.22 -5.13
N LEU A 66 -2.83 5.39 -5.18
CA LEU A 66 -1.66 5.65 -6.03
C LEU A 66 -1.99 5.60 -7.54
N ARG A 67 -3.07 4.94 -7.90
CA ARG A 67 -3.42 4.64 -9.30
C ARG A 67 -4.64 5.38 -9.82
N THR A 68 -5.40 6.01 -8.92
CA THR A 68 -6.67 6.66 -9.25
C THR A 68 -6.55 7.56 -10.48
N GLY A 69 -5.55 8.45 -10.52
CA GLY A 69 -5.38 9.41 -11.62
C GLY A 69 -5.25 8.76 -13.01
N GLY A 70 -4.64 7.59 -13.11
CA GLY A 70 -4.46 6.87 -14.38
C GLY A 70 -5.70 6.11 -14.89
N TYR A 71 -6.72 5.94 -14.04
CA TYR A 71 -7.89 5.11 -14.36
C TYR A 71 -9.20 5.90 -14.48
N VAL A 72 -9.18 7.20 -14.18
CA VAL A 72 -10.40 8.05 -14.15
C VAL A 72 -11.19 8.05 -15.44
N ASN A 73 -10.54 7.90 -16.60
CA ASN A 73 -11.22 7.88 -17.90
C ASN A 73 -12.19 6.70 -18.09
N GLY A 74 -12.00 5.63 -17.30
CA GLY A 74 -12.88 4.46 -17.31
C GLY A 74 -13.82 4.38 -16.10
N MET A 75 -13.75 5.34 -15.18
CA MET A 75 -14.52 5.35 -13.94
C MET A 75 -15.59 6.43 -13.93
N LEU A 76 -16.69 6.16 -13.24
CA LEU A 76 -17.77 7.13 -13.04
C LEU A 76 -17.43 8.04 -11.84
N PRO A 77 -17.49 9.38 -11.98
CA PRO A 77 -17.44 10.28 -10.83
C PRO A 77 -18.62 10.02 -9.88
N LEU A 78 -18.36 9.99 -8.59
CA LEU A 78 -19.34 9.60 -7.56
C LEU A 78 -20.07 10.81 -6.92
N ASP A 79 -19.65 12.03 -7.21
CA ASP A 79 -20.12 13.25 -6.52
C ASP A 79 -21.65 13.39 -6.53
N GLU A 80 -22.29 13.21 -7.71
CA GLU A 80 -23.75 13.28 -7.83
C GLU A 80 -24.44 12.13 -7.09
N LEU A 81 -23.85 10.93 -7.08
CA LEU A 81 -24.38 9.78 -6.35
C LEU A 81 -24.24 9.95 -4.83
N ILE A 82 -23.13 10.52 -4.37
CA ILE A 82 -22.91 10.88 -2.95
C ILE A 82 -23.99 11.88 -2.51
N LYS A 83 -24.21 12.94 -3.29
CA LYS A 83 -25.21 13.97 -3.01
C LYS A 83 -26.63 13.40 -3.05
N LYS A 84 -26.99 12.66 -4.12
CA LYS A 84 -28.33 12.05 -4.32
C LYS A 84 -28.71 11.14 -3.16
N ASN A 85 -27.74 10.37 -2.62
CA ASN A 85 -27.99 9.43 -1.53
C ASN A 85 -27.68 10.02 -0.14
N SER A 86 -27.35 11.31 -0.04
CA SER A 86 -27.00 12.00 1.21
C SER A 86 -25.99 11.21 2.04
N LEU A 87 -24.97 10.60 1.35
CA LEU A 87 -23.95 9.83 2.04
C LEU A 87 -23.05 10.75 2.85
N ASP A 88 -23.01 10.53 4.18
CA ASP A 88 -22.07 11.23 5.02
C ASP A 88 -20.64 10.71 4.78
N THR A 89 -19.78 11.59 4.29
CA THR A 89 -18.36 11.32 4.03
C THR A 89 -17.44 11.85 5.14
N GLY A 90 -17.97 12.56 6.13
CA GLY A 90 -17.19 13.21 7.20
C GLY A 90 -16.47 12.23 8.15
N ASP A 91 -16.95 11.00 8.26
CA ASP A 91 -16.32 9.93 9.03
C ASP A 91 -15.14 9.27 8.30
N PHE A 92 -15.03 9.41 6.98
CA PHE A 92 -13.87 8.90 6.26
C PHE A 92 -12.62 9.75 6.55
N ASP A 93 -11.47 9.09 6.53
CA ASP A 93 -10.18 9.77 6.57
C ASP A 93 -10.02 10.68 5.34
N SER A 94 -9.71 11.95 5.57
CA SER A 94 -9.64 12.96 4.51
C SER A 94 -8.48 12.74 3.54
N SER A 95 -7.39 12.14 4.01
CA SER A 95 -6.20 11.89 3.17
C SER A 95 -6.49 10.85 2.10
N ILE A 96 -7.20 9.77 2.46
CA ILE A 96 -7.55 8.72 1.49
C ILE A 96 -8.73 9.13 0.62
N MET A 97 -9.68 9.94 1.13
CA MET A 97 -10.70 10.55 0.27
C MET A 97 -10.04 11.37 -0.84
N ALA A 98 -9.07 12.22 -0.49
CA ALA A 98 -8.29 12.99 -1.48
C ALA A 98 -7.47 12.08 -2.43
N GLY A 99 -6.88 10.99 -1.93
CA GLY A 99 -6.12 10.04 -2.74
C GLY A 99 -6.97 9.25 -3.75
N LEU A 100 -8.28 9.12 -3.51
CA LEU A 100 -9.24 8.46 -4.40
C LEU A 100 -10.05 9.48 -5.24
N ALA A 101 -9.63 10.74 -5.23
CA ALA A 101 -10.14 11.81 -6.06
C ALA A 101 -9.12 12.20 -7.15
N SER A 102 -9.60 12.81 -8.23
CA SER A 102 -8.77 13.38 -9.28
C SER A 102 -9.53 14.50 -9.98
N GLY A 103 -8.83 15.59 -10.30
CA GLY A 103 -9.47 16.74 -10.97
C GLY A 103 -10.68 17.33 -10.21
N GLY A 104 -10.65 17.25 -8.87
CA GLY A 104 -11.73 17.73 -8.00
C GLY A 104 -12.97 16.85 -7.97
N LYS A 105 -12.93 15.63 -8.52
CA LYS A 105 -14.03 14.66 -8.52
C LYS A 105 -13.65 13.40 -7.74
N GLN A 106 -14.60 12.83 -6.99
CA GLN A 106 -14.42 11.58 -6.26
C GLN A 106 -14.71 10.39 -7.17
N TYR A 107 -13.80 9.38 -7.20
CA TYR A 107 -13.94 8.20 -8.06
C TYR A 107 -14.12 6.88 -7.29
N ALA A 108 -13.79 6.85 -6.01
CA ALA A 108 -14.05 5.69 -5.17
C ALA A 108 -14.36 6.10 -3.73
N LEU A 109 -15.17 5.29 -3.02
CA LEU A 109 -15.38 5.39 -1.57
C LEU A 109 -14.32 4.54 -0.88
N PRO A 110 -13.56 5.08 0.10
CA PRO A 110 -12.46 4.36 0.70
C PRO A 110 -12.93 3.25 1.65
N TYR A 111 -12.21 2.12 1.65
CA TYR A 111 -12.39 1.07 2.64
C TYR A 111 -11.23 1.00 3.65
N ASP A 112 -10.00 1.25 3.21
CA ASP A 112 -8.85 1.28 4.09
C ASP A 112 -8.00 2.54 3.92
N VAL A 113 -7.17 2.77 4.91
CA VAL A 113 -6.05 3.72 4.90
C VAL A 113 -4.93 3.09 5.72
N GLY A 114 -3.68 3.31 5.34
CA GLY A 114 -2.56 2.76 6.10
C GLY A 114 -1.29 3.56 5.92
N SER A 115 -0.63 3.84 7.04
CA SER A 115 0.71 4.38 7.08
C SER A 115 1.74 3.25 7.02
N LEU A 116 2.82 3.46 6.26
CA LEU A 116 3.89 2.47 6.15
C LEU A 116 4.64 2.38 7.47
N ILE A 117 4.93 1.15 7.85
CA ILE A 117 5.63 0.74 9.06
C ILE A 117 6.68 -0.32 8.72
N VAL A 118 7.55 -0.64 9.67
CA VAL A 118 8.45 -1.78 9.58
C VAL A 118 7.81 -2.97 10.28
N THR A 119 7.72 -4.12 9.60
CA THR A 119 7.45 -5.40 10.24
C THR A 119 8.77 -6.14 10.48
N TYR A 120 8.89 -6.83 11.63
CA TYR A 120 10.12 -7.54 11.98
C TYR A 120 9.86 -8.92 12.59
N ASN A 121 10.82 -9.82 12.41
CA ASN A 121 10.82 -11.17 12.94
C ASN A 121 11.41 -11.15 14.36
N LYS A 122 10.56 -11.28 15.38
CA LYS A 122 10.94 -11.28 16.81
C LYS A 122 11.96 -12.38 17.14
N ASP A 123 11.87 -13.53 16.48
CA ASP A 123 12.73 -14.69 16.76
C ASP A 123 14.17 -14.45 16.27
N MET A 124 14.32 -13.82 15.08
CA MET A 124 15.63 -13.41 14.58
C MET A 124 16.28 -12.35 15.48
N PHE A 125 15.51 -11.36 15.95
CA PHE A 125 15.99 -10.36 16.90
C PHE A 125 16.46 -11.01 18.20
N LYS A 126 15.66 -11.90 18.78
CA LYS A 126 15.99 -12.65 19.99
C LYS A 126 17.24 -13.50 19.80
N ALA A 127 17.34 -14.25 18.72
CA ALA A 127 18.49 -15.10 18.42
C ALA A 127 19.80 -14.31 18.29
N ALA A 128 19.73 -13.09 17.74
CA ALA A 128 20.90 -12.21 17.58
C ALA A 128 21.19 -11.33 18.82
N GLY A 129 20.38 -11.42 19.88
CA GLY A 129 20.52 -10.57 21.06
C GLY A 129 20.29 -9.08 20.75
N VAL A 130 19.44 -8.77 19.76
CA VAL A 130 19.12 -7.41 19.34
C VAL A 130 17.80 -7.00 19.98
N PRO A 131 17.73 -5.86 20.69
CA PRO A 131 16.46 -5.39 21.26
C PRO A 131 15.46 -5.00 20.16
N ALA A 132 14.18 -5.15 20.48
CA ALA A 132 13.10 -4.68 19.59
C ALA A 132 13.23 -3.19 19.30
N PRO A 133 12.93 -2.74 18.07
CA PRO A 133 12.93 -1.31 17.75
C PRO A 133 11.89 -0.57 18.58
N LYS A 134 12.24 0.62 19.06
CA LYS A 134 11.30 1.52 19.76
C LYS A 134 10.65 2.47 18.77
N VAL A 135 9.49 3.02 19.10
CA VAL A 135 8.90 4.13 18.34
C VAL A 135 9.90 5.28 18.25
N GLY A 136 10.11 5.80 17.03
CA GLY A 136 11.07 6.89 16.77
C GLY A 136 12.54 6.47 16.78
N TRP A 137 12.86 5.16 16.68
CA TRP A 137 14.25 4.70 16.50
C TRP A 137 14.89 5.37 15.28
N SER A 138 16.19 5.61 15.34
CA SER A 138 16.88 6.38 14.32
C SER A 138 17.25 5.56 13.09
N MET A 139 17.55 6.25 12.00
CA MET A 139 18.12 5.63 10.78
C MET A 139 19.46 4.95 11.06
N ALA A 140 20.28 5.50 11.98
CA ALA A 140 21.52 4.89 12.42
C ALA A 140 21.27 3.58 13.20
N ASP A 141 20.24 3.56 14.07
CA ASP A 141 19.84 2.33 14.78
C ASP A 141 19.38 1.25 13.79
N PHE A 142 18.61 1.65 12.77
CA PHE A 142 18.17 0.74 11.70
C PHE A 142 19.38 0.10 10.98
N GLU A 143 20.32 0.92 10.52
CA GLU A 143 21.51 0.42 9.81
C GLU A 143 22.36 -0.52 10.69
N ALA A 144 22.57 -0.15 11.95
CA ALA A 144 23.30 -0.99 12.92
C ALA A 144 22.57 -2.30 13.22
N THR A 145 21.24 -2.23 13.37
CA THR A 145 20.37 -3.39 13.59
C THR A 145 20.38 -4.32 12.38
N ALA A 146 20.19 -3.78 11.18
CA ALA A 146 20.23 -4.58 9.96
C ALA A 146 21.55 -5.31 9.79
N LYS A 147 22.68 -4.64 10.10
CA LYS A 147 24.01 -5.26 10.06
C LYS A 147 24.15 -6.40 11.07
N LYS A 148 23.70 -6.23 12.31
CA LYS A 148 23.77 -7.27 13.35
C LYS A 148 22.92 -8.50 13.01
N LEU A 149 21.78 -8.28 12.38
CA LEU A 149 20.86 -9.35 11.98
C LEU A 149 21.30 -10.08 10.70
N THR A 150 22.29 -9.54 9.98
CA THR A 150 22.84 -10.17 8.78
C THR A 150 23.92 -11.16 9.18
N THR A 151 23.52 -12.40 9.37
CA THR A 151 24.39 -13.51 9.81
C THR A 151 23.80 -14.86 9.39
N GLY A 152 24.65 -15.88 9.30
CA GLY A 152 24.23 -17.25 9.03
C GLY A 152 23.47 -17.44 7.71
N GLY A 153 23.76 -16.67 6.68
CA GLY A 153 23.06 -16.71 5.39
C GLY A 153 21.70 -16.01 5.38
N LYS A 154 21.36 -15.29 6.46
CA LYS A 154 20.14 -14.47 6.58
C LYS A 154 20.52 -13.00 6.55
N TYR A 155 19.53 -12.15 6.25
CA TYR A 155 19.73 -10.71 6.08
C TYR A 155 18.89 -9.90 7.07
N GLY A 156 19.36 -8.71 7.40
CA GLY A 156 18.68 -7.82 8.33
C GLY A 156 17.45 -7.15 7.76
N PHE A 157 17.41 -6.92 6.44
CA PHE A 157 16.34 -6.16 5.80
C PHE A 157 16.02 -6.68 4.40
N ALA A 158 14.81 -6.44 3.90
CA ALA A 158 14.45 -6.62 2.51
C ALA A 158 14.38 -5.25 1.81
N ALA A 159 15.40 -4.91 1.02
CA ALA A 159 15.40 -3.72 0.16
C ALA A 159 15.07 -4.12 -1.28
N TYR A 160 14.13 -3.41 -1.91
CA TYR A 160 13.61 -3.75 -3.22
C TYR A 160 13.05 -2.50 -3.92
N PRO A 161 13.22 -2.32 -5.25
CA PRO A 161 12.74 -1.14 -5.97
C PRO A 161 11.22 -1.17 -6.20
N ILE A 162 10.45 -1.19 -5.13
CA ILE A 162 8.99 -1.05 -5.13
C ILE A 162 8.62 0.31 -4.53
N ASP A 163 7.67 1.00 -5.16
CA ASP A 163 7.39 2.42 -4.93
C ASP A 163 7.14 2.79 -3.45
N LEU A 164 6.04 2.37 -2.88
CA LEU A 164 5.58 2.83 -1.57
C LEU A 164 6.54 2.50 -0.40
N PRO A 165 7.04 1.25 -0.23
CA PRO A 165 8.01 0.92 0.79
C PRO A 165 9.35 1.67 0.65
N MET A 166 9.89 1.71 -0.57
CA MET A 166 11.17 2.36 -0.85
C MET A 166 11.08 3.87 -0.60
N PHE A 167 10.06 4.53 -1.15
CA PHE A 167 9.92 5.97 -0.98
C PHE A 167 9.60 6.39 0.46
N SER A 168 8.96 5.53 1.28
CA SER A 168 8.80 5.81 2.71
C SER A 168 10.14 5.88 3.44
N MET A 169 11.06 4.97 3.12
CA MET A 169 12.42 5.00 3.66
C MET A 169 13.23 6.21 3.18
N ILE A 170 13.11 6.56 1.89
CA ILE A 170 13.77 7.71 1.28
C ILE A 170 13.23 9.02 1.88
N LEU A 171 11.90 9.16 1.99
CA LEU A 171 11.26 10.33 2.60
C LEU A 171 11.78 10.58 4.03
N SER A 172 11.82 9.54 4.85
CA SER A 172 12.31 9.68 6.22
C SER A 172 13.79 10.06 6.27
N ARG A 173 14.62 9.47 5.38
CA ARG A 173 16.06 9.71 5.38
C ARG A 173 16.46 11.07 4.82
N THR A 174 15.85 11.53 3.74
CA THR A 174 16.29 12.72 2.97
C THR A 174 15.23 13.79 2.82
N GLY A 175 14.00 13.53 3.22
CA GLY A 175 12.86 14.42 2.99
C GLY A 175 12.40 14.46 1.53
N ALA A 176 12.97 13.65 0.62
CA ALA A 176 12.64 13.69 -0.80
C ALA A 176 11.28 13.01 -1.07
N GLU A 177 10.46 13.67 -1.87
CA GLU A 177 9.20 13.15 -2.41
C GLU A 177 9.33 12.90 -3.91
N PRO A 178 8.77 11.82 -4.48
CA PRO A 178 8.85 11.54 -5.91
C PRO A 178 7.97 12.46 -6.77
N VAL A 179 6.94 13.04 -6.15
CA VAL A 179 6.01 14.01 -6.77
C VAL A 179 5.81 15.16 -5.81
N ASP A 180 6.01 16.38 -6.26
CA ASP A 180 5.85 17.58 -5.43
C ASP A 180 4.37 17.97 -5.21
N ALA A 181 4.15 19.02 -4.44
CA ALA A 181 2.82 19.53 -4.13
C ALA A 181 2.05 20.04 -5.37
N SER A 182 2.74 20.35 -6.47
CA SER A 182 2.13 20.75 -7.74
C SER A 182 1.74 19.56 -8.63
N GLY A 183 2.07 18.34 -8.22
CA GLY A 183 1.84 17.11 -8.98
C GLY A 183 2.93 16.79 -10.01
N LYS A 184 4.07 17.46 -9.94
CA LYS A 184 5.19 17.26 -10.87
C LYS A 184 6.16 16.22 -10.33
N LEU A 185 6.69 15.34 -11.21
CA LEU A 185 7.76 14.41 -10.89
C LEU A 185 9.07 15.14 -10.50
N THR A 186 9.69 14.72 -9.40
CA THR A 186 10.90 15.27 -8.81
C THR A 186 12.00 14.23 -8.64
N LEU A 187 11.98 13.18 -9.47
CA LEU A 187 12.91 12.05 -9.36
C LEU A 187 14.38 12.43 -9.51
N THR A 188 14.68 13.51 -10.23
CA THR A 188 16.07 13.96 -10.49
C THR A 188 16.61 14.95 -9.46
N SER A 189 15.88 15.21 -8.37
CA SER A 189 16.40 16.03 -7.28
C SER A 189 17.57 15.34 -6.58
N GLU A 190 18.54 16.12 -6.09
CA GLU A 190 19.73 15.58 -5.41
C GLU A 190 19.35 14.76 -4.16
N PRO A 191 18.42 15.20 -3.26
CA PRO A 191 17.99 14.40 -2.13
C PRO A 191 17.33 13.07 -2.55
N MET A 192 16.59 13.03 -3.68
CA MET A 192 15.99 11.81 -4.20
C MET A 192 17.07 10.84 -4.71
N ALA A 193 18.03 11.33 -5.49
CA ALA A 193 19.10 10.49 -6.00
C ALA A 193 19.97 9.92 -4.86
N THR A 194 20.28 10.74 -3.85
CA THR A 194 20.99 10.32 -2.64
C THR A 194 20.22 9.27 -1.85
N GLY A 195 18.93 9.48 -1.63
CA GLY A 195 18.07 8.54 -0.90
C GLY A 195 17.89 7.21 -1.64
N PHE A 196 17.68 7.24 -2.94
CA PHE A 196 17.56 6.03 -3.76
C PHE A 196 18.87 5.23 -3.79
N GLN A 197 20.02 5.92 -3.98
CA GLN A 197 21.32 5.26 -3.95
C GLN A 197 21.60 4.62 -2.60
N TRP A 198 21.33 5.32 -1.49
CA TRP A 198 21.46 4.76 -0.16
C TRP A 198 20.60 3.49 0.02
N TYR A 199 19.35 3.53 -0.42
CA TYR A 199 18.45 2.38 -0.28
C TYR A 199 18.92 1.17 -1.11
N ALA A 200 19.41 1.42 -2.33
CA ALA A 200 20.02 0.39 -3.17
C ALA A 200 21.34 -0.14 -2.57
N ASP A 201 22.12 0.72 -1.93
CA ASP A 201 23.39 0.36 -1.28
C ASP A 201 23.21 -0.56 -0.05
N LEU A 202 21.99 -0.67 0.52
CA LEU A 202 21.67 -1.71 1.51
C LEU A 202 21.89 -3.12 0.96
N VAL A 203 21.66 -3.30 -0.34
CA VAL A 203 21.95 -4.53 -1.08
C VAL A 203 23.38 -4.53 -1.60
N ALA A 204 23.73 -3.50 -2.40
CA ALA A 204 24.94 -3.49 -3.23
C ALA A 204 26.24 -3.37 -2.42
N LYS A 205 26.25 -2.57 -1.35
CA LYS A 205 27.47 -2.25 -0.58
C LYS A 205 27.40 -2.74 0.85
N ALA A 206 26.32 -2.44 1.57
CA ALA A 206 26.19 -2.85 2.97
C ALA A 206 25.95 -4.36 3.11
N GLY A 207 25.37 -5.01 2.10
CA GLY A 207 25.10 -6.43 2.08
C GLY A 207 24.11 -6.88 3.15
N VAL A 208 23.29 -5.95 3.67
CA VAL A 208 22.30 -6.23 4.73
C VAL A 208 20.96 -6.71 4.18
N ALA A 209 20.80 -6.68 2.86
CA ALA A 209 19.63 -7.18 2.14
C ALA A 209 20.04 -8.14 1.02
N PRO A 210 19.21 -9.14 0.68
CA PRO A 210 19.51 -10.10 -0.37
C PRO A 210 19.53 -9.42 -1.74
N LYS A 211 20.31 -9.98 -2.68
CA LYS A 211 20.29 -9.55 -4.09
C LYS A 211 18.89 -9.67 -4.68
N VAL A 212 18.53 -8.70 -5.50
CA VAL A 212 17.23 -8.65 -6.18
C VAL A 212 17.30 -9.45 -7.48
N PRO A 213 16.54 -10.56 -7.63
CA PRO A 213 16.68 -11.45 -8.78
C PRO A 213 16.06 -10.88 -10.07
N GLY A 214 15.14 -9.94 -9.94
CA GLY A 214 14.40 -9.34 -11.06
C GLY A 214 13.21 -8.54 -10.55
N VAL A 215 12.29 -8.18 -11.42
CA VAL A 215 11.05 -7.48 -11.02
C VAL A 215 10.07 -8.50 -10.44
N ASP A 216 9.92 -8.49 -9.12
CA ASP A 216 8.98 -9.34 -8.38
C ASP A 216 8.43 -8.57 -7.17
N ASN A 217 7.20 -8.11 -7.26
CA ASN A 217 6.55 -7.31 -6.21
C ASN A 217 6.30 -8.10 -4.90
N ASN A 218 6.38 -9.43 -4.93
CA ASN A 218 6.24 -10.28 -3.74
C ASN A 218 7.60 -10.64 -3.11
N PHE A 219 8.71 -10.14 -3.66
CA PHE A 219 10.05 -10.50 -3.21
C PHE A 219 10.25 -10.31 -1.70
N ALA A 220 9.92 -9.11 -1.18
CA ALA A 220 10.11 -8.80 0.24
C ALA A 220 9.23 -9.69 1.13
N ASP A 221 7.97 -9.93 0.75
CA ASP A 221 7.04 -10.79 1.47
C ASP A 221 7.53 -12.24 1.51
N THR A 222 7.95 -12.76 0.36
CA THR A 222 8.49 -14.10 0.24
C THR A 222 9.74 -14.28 1.11
N GLN A 223 10.67 -13.32 1.07
CA GLN A 223 11.90 -13.39 1.89
C GLN A 223 11.57 -13.33 3.38
N PHE A 224 10.63 -12.48 3.79
CA PHE A 224 10.24 -12.33 5.19
C PHE A 224 9.51 -13.57 5.70
N LEU A 225 8.50 -14.07 5.02
CA LEU A 225 7.72 -15.24 5.42
C LEU A 225 8.56 -16.52 5.48
N ASN A 226 9.58 -16.64 4.63
CA ASN A 226 10.56 -17.74 4.67
C ASN A 226 11.60 -17.57 5.78
N GLY A 227 11.58 -16.47 6.54
CA GLY A 227 12.55 -16.18 7.59
C GLY A 227 13.96 -15.92 7.07
N ASN A 228 14.11 -15.48 5.83
CA ASN A 228 15.40 -15.12 5.21
C ASN A 228 15.81 -13.69 5.54
N VAL A 229 14.86 -12.81 5.85
CA VAL A 229 15.09 -11.42 6.25
C VAL A 229 14.41 -11.13 7.58
N ALA A 230 15.06 -10.29 8.40
CA ALA A 230 14.57 -9.94 9.72
C ALA A 230 13.55 -8.79 9.71
N MET A 231 13.61 -7.89 8.72
CA MET A 231 12.77 -6.70 8.63
C MET A 231 12.34 -6.44 7.19
N LYS A 232 11.13 -5.90 7.02
CA LYS A 232 10.64 -5.30 5.77
C LYS A 232 9.76 -4.09 6.06
N VAL A 233 9.56 -3.22 5.09
CA VAL A 233 8.53 -2.18 5.15
C VAL A 233 7.22 -2.74 4.62
N ASP A 234 6.12 -2.45 5.32
CA ASP A 234 4.77 -2.88 4.97
C ASP A 234 3.73 -1.91 5.54
N GLY A 235 2.46 -2.24 5.43
CA GLY A 235 1.35 -1.49 6.02
C GLY A 235 0.43 -2.37 6.86
N PRO A 236 -0.58 -1.76 7.52
CA PRO A 236 -1.51 -2.48 8.38
C PRO A 236 -2.36 -3.53 7.65
N TRP A 237 -2.47 -3.46 6.33
CA TRP A 237 -3.14 -4.46 5.48
C TRP A 237 -2.49 -5.84 5.51
N ALA A 238 -1.22 -5.93 5.90
CA ALA A 238 -0.49 -7.19 5.93
C ALA A 238 -0.76 -8.04 7.17
N VAL A 239 -1.41 -7.47 8.20
CA VAL A 239 -1.57 -8.15 9.51
C VAL A 239 -2.30 -9.48 9.40
N LEU A 240 -3.39 -9.58 8.63
CA LEU A 240 -4.11 -10.83 8.42
C LEU A 240 -3.19 -11.90 7.83
N SER A 241 -2.58 -11.60 6.69
CA SER A 241 -1.66 -12.52 6.00
C SER A 241 -0.45 -12.92 6.86
N LEU A 242 0.12 -11.97 7.61
CA LEU A 242 1.25 -12.26 8.50
C LEU A 242 0.85 -13.18 9.66
N LYS A 243 -0.34 -13.04 10.21
CA LYS A 243 -0.86 -13.94 11.27
C LYS A 243 -1.07 -15.37 10.78
N GLU A 244 -1.50 -15.51 9.54
CA GLU A 244 -1.77 -16.82 8.94
C GLU A 244 -0.50 -17.54 8.47
N GLN A 245 0.44 -16.79 7.89
CA GLN A 245 1.55 -17.39 7.15
C GLN A 245 2.88 -17.36 7.90
N ALA A 246 3.11 -16.38 8.81
CA ALA A 246 4.37 -16.31 9.54
C ALA A 246 4.46 -17.43 10.58
N LYS A 247 5.56 -18.20 10.54
CA LYS A 247 5.86 -19.29 11.47
C LYS A 247 6.75 -18.84 12.64
N PHE A 248 6.78 -17.54 12.91
CA PHE A 248 7.60 -16.89 13.94
C PHE A 248 6.84 -15.69 14.52
N GLY A 249 7.30 -15.18 15.64
CA GLY A 249 6.72 -13.99 16.25
C GLY A 249 6.97 -12.75 15.39
N VAL A 250 5.89 -12.02 15.05
CA VAL A 250 5.95 -10.76 14.30
C VAL A 250 5.83 -9.57 15.24
N GLY A 251 6.65 -8.55 15.02
CA GLY A 251 6.57 -7.25 15.67
C GLY A 251 6.44 -6.13 14.65
N LEU A 252 5.99 -4.97 15.14
CA LEU A 252 5.83 -3.74 14.35
C LEU A 252 6.72 -2.64 14.91
N ALA A 253 7.24 -1.78 14.03
CA ALA A 253 8.00 -0.59 14.38
C ALA A 253 7.66 0.56 13.42
N THR A 254 7.90 1.79 13.83
CA THR A 254 7.81 2.94 12.91
C THR A 254 8.89 2.86 11.83
N ILE A 255 8.69 3.54 10.69
CA ILE A 255 9.80 3.86 9.79
C ILE A 255 10.90 4.55 10.62
N PRO A 256 12.19 4.21 10.43
CA PRO A 256 13.28 4.84 11.19
C PRO A 256 13.30 6.36 11.00
N ALA A 257 13.53 7.09 12.06
CA ALA A 257 13.60 8.55 12.06
C ALA A 257 14.87 9.05 11.33
N GLY A 258 14.67 9.92 10.36
CA GLY A 258 15.73 10.69 9.71
C GLY A 258 16.05 12.00 10.46
N PRO A 259 16.74 12.95 9.80
CA PRO A 259 17.12 14.23 10.42
C PRO A 259 15.94 15.05 10.95
N ASP A 260 14.80 14.98 10.28
CA ASP A 260 13.59 15.73 10.63
C ASP A 260 12.57 14.88 11.44
N GLY A 261 13.01 13.80 12.05
CA GLY A 261 12.14 12.85 12.76
C GLY A 261 11.61 11.73 11.86
N THR A 262 10.64 10.98 12.35
CA THR A 262 9.95 9.93 11.58
C THR A 262 9.06 10.58 10.54
N LYS A 263 9.22 10.17 9.28
CA LYS A 263 8.32 10.50 8.19
C LYS A 263 7.94 9.20 7.47
N THR A 264 6.71 9.09 7.05
CA THR A 264 6.23 7.94 6.28
C THR A 264 5.15 8.36 5.30
N TYR A 265 4.82 7.49 4.36
CA TYR A 265 3.66 7.68 3.50
C TYR A 265 2.44 6.94 4.02
N SER A 266 1.26 7.51 3.73
CA SER A 266 0.00 6.80 3.80
C SER A 266 -0.55 6.56 2.41
N ALA A 267 -1.21 5.42 2.26
CA ALA A 267 -1.97 5.03 1.08
C ALA A 267 -3.19 4.22 1.51
N GLY A 268 -4.07 3.95 0.59
CA GLY A 268 -5.23 3.11 0.85
C GLY A 268 -6.00 2.87 -0.43
N SER A 269 -7.18 2.29 -0.27
CA SER A 269 -7.95 1.82 -1.39
C SER A 269 -9.45 2.03 -1.17
N GLY A 270 -10.22 1.96 -2.26
CA GLY A 270 -11.65 2.15 -2.23
C GLY A 270 -12.37 1.37 -3.32
N PHE A 271 -13.69 1.48 -3.31
CA PHE A 271 -14.56 0.89 -4.33
C PHE A 271 -15.16 1.99 -5.18
N GLY A 272 -14.99 1.87 -6.49
CA GLY A 272 -15.52 2.76 -7.50
C GLY A 272 -16.46 2.04 -8.46
N ILE A 273 -17.02 2.80 -9.39
CA ILE A 273 -17.96 2.31 -10.39
C ILE A 273 -17.36 2.56 -11.76
N SER A 274 -17.35 1.56 -12.63
CA SER A 274 -16.90 1.73 -14.00
C SER A 274 -17.91 2.50 -14.83
N GLN A 275 -17.44 3.25 -15.84
CA GLN A 275 -18.32 3.97 -16.78
C GLN A 275 -19.24 3.03 -17.58
N SER A 276 -18.81 1.78 -17.79
CA SER A 276 -19.60 0.76 -18.50
C SER A 276 -20.72 0.14 -17.66
N CYS A 277 -20.82 0.48 -16.36
CA CYS A 277 -21.85 -0.04 -15.49
C CYS A 277 -23.24 0.45 -15.90
N GLN A 278 -24.15 -0.48 -16.22
CA GLN A 278 -25.54 -0.16 -16.62
C GLN A 278 -26.45 0.19 -15.44
N TYR A 279 -26.00 -0.09 -14.20
CA TYR A 279 -26.77 0.07 -12.96
C TYR A 279 -25.99 0.88 -11.91
N PRO A 280 -25.62 2.14 -12.20
CA PRO A 280 -24.76 2.93 -11.32
C PRO A 280 -25.42 3.26 -9.96
N ASP A 281 -26.72 3.42 -9.90
CA ASP A 281 -27.43 3.67 -8.63
C ASP A 281 -27.36 2.44 -7.70
N GLU A 282 -27.55 1.24 -8.23
CA GLU A 282 -27.45 0.00 -7.47
C GLU A 282 -26.01 -0.32 -7.09
N ALA A 283 -25.07 -0.05 -7.98
CA ALA A 283 -23.65 -0.15 -7.68
C ALA A 283 -23.25 0.82 -6.56
N PHE A 284 -23.78 2.03 -6.56
CA PHE A 284 -23.55 2.99 -5.47
C PHE A 284 -24.14 2.54 -4.14
N LYS A 285 -25.36 1.98 -4.13
CA LYS A 285 -25.94 1.35 -2.94
C LYS A 285 -25.03 0.21 -2.41
N ALA A 286 -24.50 -0.62 -3.32
CA ALA A 286 -23.58 -1.68 -2.95
C ALA A 286 -22.30 -1.14 -2.31
N ILE A 287 -21.58 -0.20 -2.96
CA ILE A 287 -20.35 0.34 -2.39
C ILE A 287 -20.59 1.13 -1.09
N SER A 288 -21.75 1.75 -0.93
CA SER A 288 -22.13 2.39 0.33
C SER A 288 -22.29 1.39 1.50
N VAL A 289 -22.78 0.18 1.22
CA VAL A 289 -22.80 -0.91 2.21
C VAL A 289 -21.38 -1.41 2.47
N MET A 290 -20.64 -1.70 1.41
CA MET A 290 -19.28 -2.23 1.47
C MET A 290 -18.32 -1.30 2.25
N THR A 291 -18.60 0.00 2.27
CA THR A 291 -17.84 1.02 3.02
C THR A 291 -18.56 1.55 4.26
N SER A 292 -19.63 0.86 4.72
CA SER A 292 -20.30 1.23 5.96
C SER A 292 -19.42 0.97 7.19
N ALA A 293 -19.69 1.66 8.30
CA ALA A 293 -18.96 1.47 9.55
C ALA A 293 -19.03 0.00 10.04
N ASP A 294 -20.19 -0.66 9.88
CA ASP A 294 -20.37 -2.06 10.28
C ASP A 294 -19.46 -2.99 9.48
N VAL A 295 -19.44 -2.86 8.14
CA VAL A 295 -18.64 -3.72 7.26
C VAL A 295 -17.15 -3.44 7.44
N LEU A 296 -16.74 -2.16 7.49
CA LEU A 296 -15.33 -1.82 7.72
C LEU A 296 -14.88 -2.22 9.13
N GLY A 297 -15.78 -2.17 10.12
CA GLY A 297 -15.52 -2.68 11.46
C GLY A 297 -15.28 -4.19 11.49
N GLN A 298 -16.02 -4.97 10.71
CA GLN A 298 -15.80 -6.42 10.57
C GLN A 298 -14.44 -6.72 9.92
N LEU A 299 -14.07 -6.01 8.83
CA LEU A 299 -12.77 -6.15 8.19
C LEU A 299 -11.61 -5.76 9.13
N ALA A 300 -11.82 -4.74 9.96
CA ALA A 300 -10.86 -4.32 10.98
C ALA A 300 -10.64 -5.40 12.03
N THR A 301 -11.70 -5.95 12.58
CA THR A 301 -11.62 -6.99 13.65
C THR A 301 -10.85 -8.23 13.20
N ILE A 302 -10.95 -8.62 11.94
CA ILE A 302 -10.15 -9.74 11.41
C ILE A 302 -8.72 -9.33 10.99
N GLY A 303 -8.37 -8.05 11.05
CA GLY A 303 -7.04 -7.52 10.67
C GLY A 303 -6.83 -7.37 9.15
N ARG A 304 -7.92 -7.43 8.34
CA ARG A 304 -7.82 -7.33 6.88
C ARG A 304 -7.58 -5.90 6.41
N ALA A 305 -8.14 -4.92 7.09
CA ALA A 305 -8.03 -3.52 6.71
C ALA A 305 -7.98 -2.62 7.95
N TYR A 306 -7.10 -1.65 7.96
CA TYR A 306 -7.21 -0.51 8.88
C TYR A 306 -8.26 0.45 8.30
N PRO A 307 -9.39 0.65 8.97
CA PRO A 307 -10.55 1.24 8.33
C PRO A 307 -10.34 2.68 7.90
N ALA A 308 -10.83 3.03 6.72
CA ALA A 308 -10.90 4.42 6.29
C ALA A 308 -11.92 5.23 7.10
N ARG A 309 -12.91 4.59 7.76
CA ARG A 309 -13.83 5.26 8.69
C ARG A 309 -13.18 5.38 10.06
N LYS A 310 -13.03 6.62 10.52
CA LYS A 310 -12.38 6.98 11.81
C LYS A 310 -13.11 6.36 13.00
N SER A 311 -14.44 6.31 12.97
CA SER A 311 -15.28 5.80 14.05
C SER A 311 -15.03 4.32 14.41
N VAL A 312 -14.46 3.51 13.51
CA VAL A 312 -14.22 2.09 13.72
C VAL A 312 -12.76 1.65 13.65
N GLN A 313 -11.82 2.58 13.56
CA GLN A 313 -10.38 2.28 13.50
C GLN A 313 -9.87 1.52 14.73
N ASN A 314 -10.44 1.79 15.90
CA ASN A 314 -10.06 1.11 17.14
C ASN A 314 -10.28 -0.41 17.09
N LYS A 315 -11.25 -0.90 16.31
CA LYS A 315 -11.51 -2.33 16.17
C LYS A 315 -10.36 -3.12 15.55
N TRP A 316 -9.53 -2.47 14.74
CA TRP A 316 -8.36 -3.11 14.15
C TRP A 316 -7.36 -3.55 15.21
N TYR A 317 -7.22 -2.77 16.30
CA TYR A 317 -6.28 -3.09 17.38
C TYR A 317 -6.70 -4.30 18.22
N GLU A 318 -7.98 -4.68 18.21
CA GLU A 318 -8.50 -5.85 18.95
C GLU A 318 -7.83 -7.15 18.49
N ASN A 319 -7.41 -7.21 17.24
CA ASN A 319 -6.75 -8.38 16.65
C ASN A 319 -5.41 -8.03 15.96
N ALA A 320 -4.78 -6.93 16.29
CA ALA A 320 -3.45 -6.60 15.81
C ALA A 320 -2.34 -7.29 16.62
N PHE A 321 -1.10 -7.09 16.23
CA PHE A 321 0.05 -7.51 17.01
C PHE A 321 0.22 -6.63 18.26
N GLU A 322 0.82 -7.18 19.32
CA GLU A 322 1.15 -6.43 20.52
C GLU A 322 1.96 -5.16 20.19
N GLY A 323 1.60 -4.02 20.79
CA GLY A 323 2.24 -2.72 20.54
C GLY A 323 1.81 -2.04 19.24
N ALA A 324 0.94 -2.65 18.44
CA ALA A 324 0.51 -2.11 17.15
C ALA A 324 -0.12 -0.70 17.27
N LYS A 325 -0.86 -0.45 18.35
CA LYS A 325 -1.51 0.86 18.55
C LYS A 325 -0.49 1.99 18.67
N GLU A 326 0.53 1.82 19.50
CA GLU A 326 1.58 2.82 19.71
C GLU A 326 2.33 3.10 18.38
N VAL A 327 2.66 2.06 17.64
CA VAL A 327 3.38 2.16 16.36
C VAL A 327 2.53 2.86 15.32
N LEU A 328 1.26 2.45 15.14
CA LEU A 328 0.38 3.05 14.14
C LEU A 328 -0.04 4.48 14.49
N ASP A 329 -0.30 4.79 15.75
CA ASP A 329 -0.60 6.16 16.17
C ASP A 329 0.58 7.09 15.82
N ALA A 330 1.82 6.66 16.09
CA ALA A 330 3.03 7.42 15.75
C ALA A 330 3.25 7.52 14.23
N ALA A 331 3.01 6.43 13.48
CA ALA A 331 3.11 6.43 12.04
C ALA A 331 2.06 7.35 11.40
N ASN A 332 0.81 7.27 11.83
CA ASN A 332 -0.28 8.12 11.33
C ASN A 332 -0.04 9.60 11.62
N ALA A 333 0.53 9.94 12.79
CA ALA A 333 0.88 11.31 13.14
C ALA A 333 1.99 11.91 12.26
N SER A 334 2.82 11.07 11.63
CA SER A 334 3.95 11.47 10.80
C SER A 334 3.75 11.17 9.30
N ALA A 335 2.59 10.64 8.93
CA ALA A 335 2.30 10.24 7.56
C ALA A 335 1.87 11.41 6.70
N THR A 336 2.32 11.38 5.44
CA THR A 336 1.81 12.22 4.36
C THR A 336 1.18 11.33 3.28
N PRO A 337 0.10 11.77 2.60
CA PRO A 337 -0.44 11.04 1.47
C PRO A 337 0.61 10.88 0.36
N PHE A 338 0.75 9.66 -0.17
CA PHE A 338 1.65 9.42 -1.28
C PHE A 338 1.08 10.05 -2.56
N ARG A 339 1.72 11.10 -3.04
CA ARG A 339 1.32 11.79 -4.27
C ARG A 339 1.82 11.06 -5.50
N THR A 340 0.99 11.02 -6.54
CA THR A 340 1.30 10.37 -7.80
C THR A 340 0.91 11.25 -8.99
N THR A 341 1.43 10.93 -10.18
CA THR A 341 0.97 11.48 -11.46
C THR A 341 -0.06 10.54 -12.09
N SER A 342 -0.77 11.00 -13.12
CA SER A 342 -1.68 10.15 -13.92
C SER A 342 -0.95 8.98 -14.60
N SER A 343 0.35 9.10 -14.81
CA SER A 343 1.22 8.07 -15.42
C SER A 343 1.97 7.20 -14.39
N TRP A 344 1.57 7.25 -13.09
CA TRP A 344 2.33 6.62 -12.01
C TRP A 344 2.56 5.11 -12.21
N ASP A 345 1.60 4.38 -12.79
CA ASP A 345 1.79 2.96 -13.11
C ASP A 345 2.99 2.72 -14.02
N GLN A 346 3.22 3.60 -14.99
CA GLN A 346 4.39 3.51 -15.86
C GLN A 346 5.66 3.91 -15.11
N VAL A 347 5.63 4.98 -14.31
CA VAL A 347 6.75 5.40 -13.47
C VAL A 347 7.18 4.25 -12.55
N SER A 348 6.24 3.62 -11.85
CA SER A 348 6.51 2.49 -10.94
C SER A 348 7.14 1.29 -11.68
N LYS A 349 6.63 0.94 -12.86
CA LYS A 349 7.21 -0.14 -13.70
C LYS A 349 8.63 0.18 -14.15
N LEU A 350 8.89 1.41 -14.59
CA LEU A 350 10.22 1.85 -15.02
C LEU A 350 11.21 1.87 -13.84
N LEU A 351 10.77 2.35 -12.65
CA LEU A 351 11.57 2.32 -11.43
C LEU A 351 11.96 0.90 -11.04
N ALA A 352 11.02 -0.05 -11.10
CA ALA A 352 11.30 -1.44 -10.81
C ALA A 352 12.26 -2.05 -11.85
N GLN A 353 12.02 -1.81 -13.14
CA GLN A 353 12.82 -2.36 -14.23
C GLN A 353 14.26 -1.84 -14.23
N TYR A 354 14.44 -0.53 -14.15
CA TYR A 354 15.76 0.10 -14.20
C TYR A 354 16.46 0.15 -12.84
N GLY A 355 15.71 0.05 -11.74
CA GLY A 355 16.26 0.04 -10.40
C GLY A 355 17.01 -1.26 -10.06
N VAL A 356 16.49 -2.42 -10.50
CA VAL A 356 17.10 -3.73 -10.19
C VAL A 356 18.62 -3.78 -10.43
N PRO A 357 19.17 -3.31 -11.56
CA PRO A 357 20.62 -3.25 -11.76
C PRO A 357 21.35 -2.42 -10.69
N VAL A 358 20.81 -1.27 -10.28
CA VAL A 358 21.43 -0.40 -9.25
C VAL A 358 21.50 -1.11 -7.90
N PHE A 359 20.41 -1.81 -7.51
CA PHE A 359 20.37 -2.64 -6.29
C PHE A 359 21.41 -3.76 -6.34
N ASN A 360 21.75 -4.25 -7.51
CA ASN A 360 22.79 -5.28 -7.69
C ASN A 360 24.20 -4.68 -7.96
N GLY A 361 24.39 -3.39 -7.76
CA GLY A 361 25.67 -2.71 -7.89
C GLY A 361 26.05 -2.29 -9.31
N GLN A 362 25.09 -2.20 -10.22
CA GLN A 362 25.31 -1.84 -11.63
C GLN A 362 24.67 -0.48 -11.94
N GLY A 363 25.48 0.51 -12.33
CA GLY A 363 25.02 1.87 -12.61
C GLY A 363 24.78 2.70 -11.35
N THR A 364 24.14 3.86 -11.53
CA THR A 364 23.87 4.81 -10.46
C THR A 364 22.38 5.15 -10.35
N ALA A 365 21.95 5.52 -9.16
CA ALA A 365 20.60 6.02 -8.92
C ALA A 365 20.28 7.25 -9.80
N ALA A 366 21.21 8.19 -9.90
CA ALA A 366 21.02 9.42 -10.67
C ALA A 366 20.70 9.15 -12.15
N ASP A 367 21.42 8.20 -12.78
CA ASP A 367 21.20 7.84 -14.18
C ASP A 367 19.83 7.19 -14.39
N VAL A 368 19.48 6.25 -13.50
CA VAL A 368 18.18 5.55 -13.55
C VAL A 368 17.02 6.52 -13.33
N LEU A 369 17.09 7.36 -12.31
CA LEU A 369 16.03 8.32 -12.01
C LEU A 369 15.83 9.34 -13.12
N LYS A 370 16.95 9.79 -13.76
CA LYS A 370 16.91 10.65 -14.94
C LYS A 370 16.22 9.94 -16.12
N GLN A 371 16.59 8.71 -16.37
CA GLN A 371 15.97 7.89 -17.44
C GLN A 371 14.48 7.68 -17.20
N VAL A 372 14.08 7.35 -15.98
CA VAL A 372 12.65 7.17 -15.61
C VAL A 372 11.89 8.48 -15.82
N GLN A 373 12.42 9.63 -15.33
CA GLN A 373 11.75 10.92 -15.48
C GLN A 373 11.62 11.37 -16.94
N GLN A 374 12.58 11.03 -17.80
CA GLN A 374 12.51 11.32 -19.24
C GLN A 374 11.52 10.44 -20.00
N GLN A 375 11.32 9.21 -19.57
CA GLN A 375 10.41 8.25 -20.21
C GLN A 375 9.00 8.26 -19.62
N ALA A 376 8.82 8.86 -18.45
CA ALA A 376 7.50 9.01 -17.84
C ALA A 376 6.67 9.96 -18.72
N PRO A 377 5.44 9.60 -19.10
CA PRO A 377 4.53 10.54 -19.74
C PRO A 377 4.24 11.74 -18.83
N ALA A 378 4.03 12.89 -19.43
CA ALA A 378 3.68 14.12 -18.73
C ALA A 378 2.28 14.04 -18.10
#